data_c3da74a857fced18fc13edff9edf290c
#
_entry.id   c3da74a857fced18fc13edff9edf290c
#
_cell.length_a   1.000
_cell.length_b   1.000
_cell.length_c   1.000
_cell.angle_alpha   90.00
_cell.angle_beta   90.00
_cell.angle_gamma   90.00
#
_symmetry.space_group_name_H-M   'P 1'
#
loop_
_entity.id
_entity.type
_entity.pdbx_description
1 polymer ?
#
loop_
_entity_poly.entity_id
_entity_poly.type
_entity_poly.pdbx_seq_one_letter_code
_entity_poly.pdbx_strand_id
1 'polypeptide(L)'
;MKSFIEETLDQLLSQSTFNLSKTTFILPSKRAGSFLKHILKQKVSGSAFAPQVLSTEEFIEKITSLQTIDNTESLFKFYQVYKEITPKEEQEDFETFYGWAQTLVYDFNEIDRYLIDAEPFFSYLSRIQDINHWALSDPQTNLIEKYLTFWNLIPKYYQLFQQQLLENNEAYQGLMYRIASEKISSYLASNQEKHILLGFNALNNAEQKLFQTILEQHKGHIFWDIDEAFYNDNYHEASLFIRNYKKNWEFYQDENNAITTSSNY
;
A
#
# COMPACT_ATOMS: atom_id res chain seq x y z
N MET A 1 -4.49 -32.68 -5.62
CA MET A 1 -3.92 -31.43 -6.19
C MET A 1 -3.28 -30.68 -5.03
N LYS A 2 -2.01 -30.29 -5.16
CA LYS A 2 -1.35 -29.46 -4.15
C LYS A 2 -1.79 -28.00 -4.34
N SER A 3 -1.88 -27.25 -3.25
CA SER A 3 -2.12 -25.81 -3.35
C SER A 3 -0.84 -25.08 -3.77
N PHE A 4 -0.97 -23.86 -4.32
CA PHE A 4 0.15 -22.98 -4.65
C PHE A 4 1.15 -22.82 -3.48
N ILE A 5 0.61 -22.59 -2.27
CA ILE A 5 1.46 -22.45 -1.06
C ILE A 5 2.22 -23.75 -0.76
N GLU A 6 1.59 -24.94 -0.96
CA GLU A 6 2.27 -26.22 -0.76
C GLU A 6 3.40 -26.46 -1.76
N GLU A 7 3.17 -26.14 -3.03
CA GLU A 7 4.16 -26.29 -4.10
C GLU A 7 5.34 -25.34 -3.86
N THR A 8 5.06 -24.09 -3.54
CA THR A 8 6.11 -23.10 -3.22
C THR A 8 6.93 -23.51 -2.00
N LEU A 9 6.28 -24.02 -0.95
CA LEU A 9 7.00 -24.53 0.22
C LEU A 9 7.85 -25.76 -0.10
N ASP A 10 7.36 -26.69 -0.93
CA ASP A 10 8.16 -27.85 -1.36
C ASP A 10 9.39 -27.40 -2.15
N GLN A 11 9.24 -26.43 -3.05
CA GLN A 11 10.35 -25.85 -3.81
C GLN A 11 11.39 -25.18 -2.87
N LEU A 12 10.94 -24.38 -1.92
CA LEU A 12 11.82 -23.68 -0.98
C LEU A 12 12.54 -24.66 -0.04
N LEU A 13 11.82 -25.62 0.55
CA LEU A 13 12.37 -26.60 1.48
C LEU A 13 13.32 -27.62 0.83
N SER A 14 13.23 -27.82 -0.49
CA SER A 14 14.16 -28.68 -1.24
C SER A 14 15.53 -28.03 -1.43
N GLN A 15 15.65 -26.71 -1.26
CA GLN A 15 16.92 -25.99 -1.39
C GLN A 15 17.76 -26.13 -0.13
N SER A 16 18.93 -26.70 -0.22
CA SER A 16 19.85 -26.93 0.93
C SER A 16 20.32 -25.62 1.61
N THR A 17 20.24 -24.49 0.92
CA THR A 17 20.63 -23.18 1.42
C THR A 17 19.47 -22.40 2.07
N PHE A 18 18.23 -22.93 1.99
CA PHE A 18 17.06 -22.26 2.53
C PHE A 18 16.98 -22.40 4.05
N ASN A 19 16.90 -21.28 4.74
CA ASN A 19 16.86 -21.22 6.21
C ASN A 19 15.56 -20.58 6.70
N LEU A 20 14.64 -21.42 7.18
CA LEU A 20 13.34 -20.98 7.72
C LEU A 20 13.48 -19.93 8.84
N SER A 21 14.43 -20.08 9.75
CA SER A 21 14.59 -19.19 10.90
C SER A 21 15.06 -17.77 10.53
N LYS A 22 15.58 -17.61 9.31
CA LYS A 22 16.04 -16.32 8.75
C LYS A 22 15.14 -15.85 7.60
N THR A 23 13.90 -16.31 7.59
CA THR A 23 12.94 -16.01 6.53
C THR A 23 11.70 -15.34 7.11
N THR A 24 11.28 -14.26 6.47
CA THR A 24 9.99 -13.61 6.68
C THR A 24 9.11 -13.85 5.46
N PHE A 25 7.98 -14.53 5.65
CA PHE A 25 6.94 -14.69 4.62
C PHE A 25 5.96 -13.52 4.70
N ILE A 26 5.63 -12.94 3.57
CA ILE A 26 4.69 -11.84 3.43
C ILE A 26 3.56 -12.30 2.50
N LEU A 27 2.33 -12.20 2.96
CA LEU A 27 1.13 -12.65 2.25
C LEU A 27 0.07 -11.54 2.22
N PRO A 28 -0.88 -11.59 1.28
CA PRO A 28 -1.92 -10.55 1.15
C PRO A 28 -2.85 -10.43 2.36
N SER A 29 -2.93 -11.45 3.22
CA SER A 29 -3.82 -11.42 4.38
C SER A 29 -3.34 -12.31 5.52
N LYS A 30 -3.79 -12.01 6.74
CA LYS A 30 -3.57 -12.85 7.94
C LYS A 30 -4.12 -14.27 7.76
N ARG A 31 -5.22 -14.42 7.01
CA ARG A 31 -5.81 -15.75 6.72
C ARG A 31 -4.87 -16.61 5.88
N ALA A 32 -4.28 -16.03 4.82
CA ALA A 32 -3.28 -16.73 4.01
C ALA A 32 -2.05 -17.12 4.85
N GLY A 33 -1.60 -16.24 5.75
CA GLY A 33 -0.53 -16.52 6.69
C GLY A 33 -0.85 -17.68 7.64
N SER A 34 -2.07 -17.77 8.13
CA SER A 34 -2.51 -18.89 8.98
C SER A 34 -2.51 -20.23 8.22
N PHE A 35 -2.90 -20.20 6.96
CA PHE A 35 -2.87 -21.38 6.08
C PHE A 35 -1.41 -21.83 5.82
N LEU A 36 -0.52 -20.91 5.53
CA LEU A 36 0.91 -21.20 5.37
C LEU A 36 1.52 -21.83 6.62
N LYS A 37 1.23 -21.27 7.81
CA LYS A 37 1.68 -21.83 9.10
C LYS A 37 1.18 -23.26 9.30
N HIS A 38 -0.08 -23.55 8.92
CA HIS A 38 -0.66 -24.90 9.01
C HIS A 38 0.10 -25.90 8.12
N ILE A 39 0.39 -25.54 6.87
CA ILE A 39 1.13 -26.40 5.95
C ILE A 39 2.56 -26.61 6.42
N LEU A 40 3.25 -25.55 6.86
CA LEU A 40 4.61 -25.64 7.41
C LEU A 40 4.69 -26.64 8.55
N LYS A 41 3.72 -26.63 9.47
CA LYS A 41 3.65 -27.58 10.59
C LYS A 41 3.55 -29.05 10.13
N GLN A 42 2.96 -29.29 8.98
CA GLN A 42 2.84 -30.66 8.42
C GLN A 42 4.12 -31.11 7.70
N LYS A 43 4.86 -30.16 7.10
CA LYS A 43 6.04 -30.47 6.27
C LYS A 43 7.35 -30.49 7.05
N VAL A 44 7.46 -29.73 8.14
CA VAL A 44 8.69 -29.66 8.95
C VAL A 44 8.64 -30.70 10.03
N SER A 45 9.50 -31.71 9.92
CA SER A 45 9.69 -32.74 10.93
C SER A 45 10.79 -32.35 11.93
N GLY A 46 10.54 -32.53 13.23
CA GLY A 46 11.50 -32.21 14.29
C GLY A 46 11.37 -30.77 14.84
N SER A 47 12.36 -30.35 15.62
CA SER A 47 12.38 -29.01 16.22
C SER A 47 13.09 -28.04 15.28
N ALA A 48 12.37 -27.05 14.77
CA ALA A 48 12.90 -25.96 13.96
C ALA A 48 12.37 -24.61 14.49
N PHE A 49 13.17 -23.56 14.37
CA PHE A 49 12.69 -22.21 14.61
C PHE A 49 11.71 -21.83 13.49
N ALA A 50 10.52 -21.37 13.88
CA ALA A 50 9.51 -20.94 12.94
C ALA A 50 9.93 -19.66 12.20
N PRO A 51 9.62 -19.54 10.89
CA PRO A 51 9.80 -18.28 10.18
C PRO A 51 8.81 -17.23 10.69
N GLN A 52 9.10 -15.97 10.45
CA GLN A 52 8.12 -14.93 10.61
C GLN A 52 7.10 -15.01 9.45
N VAL A 53 5.82 -14.89 9.75
CA VAL A 53 4.74 -14.91 8.75
C VAL A 53 3.83 -13.73 9.02
N LEU A 54 3.81 -12.79 8.10
CA LEU A 54 3.14 -11.49 8.22
C LEU A 54 2.13 -11.29 7.09
N SER A 55 1.04 -10.59 7.37
CA SER A 55 0.26 -9.94 6.32
C SER A 55 0.99 -8.70 5.80
N THR A 56 0.51 -8.13 4.68
CA THR A 56 1.06 -6.87 4.15
C THR A 56 0.98 -5.77 5.20
N GLU A 57 -0.17 -5.62 5.87
CA GLU A 57 -0.36 -4.60 6.91
C GLU A 57 0.64 -4.79 8.07
N GLU A 58 0.78 -6.02 8.58
CA GLU A 58 1.73 -6.33 9.67
C GLU A 58 3.18 -6.07 9.25
N PHE A 59 3.52 -6.29 7.99
CA PHE A 59 4.84 -5.99 7.46
C PHE A 59 5.09 -4.47 7.39
N ILE A 60 4.10 -3.70 6.94
CA ILE A 60 4.14 -2.24 6.87
C ILE A 60 4.24 -1.64 8.28
N GLU A 61 3.46 -2.12 9.25
CA GLU A 61 3.58 -1.73 10.66
C GLU A 61 4.98 -2.00 11.20
N LYS A 62 5.57 -3.15 10.87
CA LYS A 62 6.96 -3.49 11.27
C LYS A 62 7.99 -2.52 10.68
N ILE A 63 7.84 -2.09 9.42
CA ILE A 63 8.75 -1.13 8.77
C ILE A 63 8.61 0.26 9.38
N THR A 64 7.38 0.71 9.59
CA THR A 64 7.09 2.09 9.99
C THR A 64 7.22 2.32 11.48
N SER A 65 6.90 1.31 12.29
CA SER A 65 6.70 1.40 13.74
C SER A 65 5.60 2.40 14.15
N LEU A 66 4.66 2.67 13.24
CA LEU A 66 3.50 3.52 13.48
C LEU A 66 2.30 2.67 13.89
N GLN A 67 1.36 3.25 14.61
CA GLN A 67 0.07 2.65 14.95
C GLN A 67 -0.98 3.03 13.91
N THR A 68 -1.67 2.04 13.36
CA THR A 68 -2.78 2.29 12.43
C THR A 68 -4.02 2.79 13.20
N ILE A 69 -4.61 3.89 12.74
CA ILE A 69 -5.90 4.39 13.21
C ILE A 69 -7.02 4.00 12.24
N ASP A 70 -8.22 3.80 12.76
CA ASP A 70 -9.39 3.50 11.93
C ASP A 70 -10.02 4.76 11.30
N ASN A 71 -10.99 4.57 10.41
CA ASN A 71 -11.65 5.67 9.72
C ASN A 71 -12.40 6.62 10.68
N THR A 72 -12.97 6.09 11.76
CA THR A 72 -13.72 6.91 12.73
C THR A 72 -12.75 7.79 13.50
N GLU A 73 -11.66 7.23 13.99
CA GLU A 73 -10.61 7.97 14.67
C GLU A 73 -9.96 9.01 13.75
N SER A 74 -9.71 8.64 12.49
CA SER A 74 -9.20 9.56 11.46
C SER A 74 -10.09 10.79 11.29
N LEU A 75 -11.43 10.63 11.28
CA LEU A 75 -12.37 11.74 11.14
C LEU A 75 -12.38 12.66 12.36
N PHE A 76 -12.29 12.11 13.58
CA PHE A 76 -12.20 12.96 14.78
C PHE A 76 -10.90 13.76 14.83
N LYS A 77 -9.77 13.16 14.48
CA LYS A 77 -8.48 13.84 14.40
C LYS A 77 -8.46 14.88 13.27
N PHE A 78 -9.06 14.56 12.12
CA PHE A 78 -9.19 15.50 11.02
C PHE A 78 -10.10 16.69 11.39
N TYR A 79 -11.15 16.48 12.19
CA TYR A 79 -11.96 17.59 12.69
C TYR A 79 -11.18 18.55 13.59
N GLN A 80 -10.22 18.07 14.35
CA GLN A 80 -9.33 18.94 15.13
C GLN A 80 -8.48 19.81 14.22
N VAL A 81 -7.87 19.22 13.19
CA VAL A 81 -7.12 19.95 12.13
C VAL A 81 -7.99 20.97 11.42
N TYR A 82 -9.20 20.60 11.05
CA TYR A 82 -10.18 21.50 10.45
C TYR A 82 -10.45 22.73 11.33
N LYS A 83 -10.70 22.53 12.61
CA LYS A 83 -10.95 23.63 13.54
C LYS A 83 -9.72 24.50 13.81
N GLU A 84 -8.53 23.98 13.67
CA GLU A 84 -7.29 24.74 13.81
C GLU A 84 -7.04 25.70 12.64
N ILE A 85 -7.33 25.25 11.41
CA ILE A 85 -7.03 26.00 10.20
C ILE A 85 -8.19 26.92 9.78
N THR A 86 -9.44 26.46 9.97
CA THR A 86 -10.62 27.17 9.50
C THR A 86 -10.98 28.32 10.43
N PRO A 87 -11.20 29.54 9.93
CA PRO A 87 -11.69 30.67 10.72
C PRO A 87 -12.96 30.31 11.50
N LYS A 88 -13.06 30.78 12.75
CA LYS A 88 -14.19 30.41 13.64
C LYS A 88 -15.56 30.67 13.06
N GLU A 89 -15.68 31.74 12.27
CA GLU A 89 -16.91 32.17 11.61
C GLU A 89 -17.33 31.24 10.48
N GLU A 90 -16.40 30.44 9.96
CA GLU A 90 -16.60 29.51 8.85
C GLU A 90 -16.63 28.04 9.32
N GLN A 91 -16.39 27.81 10.62
CA GLN A 91 -16.38 26.46 11.17
C GLN A 91 -17.80 25.87 11.20
N GLU A 92 -17.92 24.70 10.63
CA GLU A 92 -19.14 23.89 10.67
C GLU A 92 -19.16 23.02 11.95
N ASP A 93 -20.35 22.60 12.35
CA ASP A 93 -20.49 21.56 13.37
C ASP A 93 -19.99 20.21 12.84
N PHE A 94 -19.83 19.25 13.74
CA PHE A 94 -19.28 17.95 13.37
C PHE A 94 -20.16 17.17 12.38
N GLU A 95 -21.48 17.32 12.44
CA GLU A 95 -22.41 16.61 11.57
C GLU A 95 -22.27 17.08 10.12
N THR A 96 -22.23 18.39 9.91
CA THR A 96 -22.02 19.01 8.58
C THR A 96 -20.63 18.69 8.04
N PHE A 97 -19.59 18.85 8.85
CA PHE A 97 -18.21 18.51 8.54
C PHE A 97 -18.09 17.01 8.12
N TYR A 98 -18.68 16.11 8.88
CA TYR A 98 -18.64 14.67 8.63
C TYR A 98 -19.16 14.32 7.24
N GLY A 99 -20.20 15.00 6.75
CA GLY A 99 -20.83 14.76 5.46
C GLY A 99 -19.85 14.82 4.27
N TRP A 100 -18.86 15.70 4.30
CA TRP A 100 -17.85 15.82 3.23
C TRP A 100 -16.46 15.28 3.64
N ALA A 101 -16.12 15.33 4.89
CA ALA A 101 -14.80 14.98 5.38
C ALA A 101 -14.46 13.50 5.16
N GLN A 102 -15.45 12.61 5.19
CA GLN A 102 -15.26 11.19 4.86
C GLN A 102 -14.66 11.00 3.47
N THR A 103 -15.18 11.72 2.47
CA THR A 103 -14.67 11.65 1.10
C THR A 103 -13.25 12.16 1.04
N LEU A 104 -12.96 13.29 1.71
CA LEU A 104 -11.63 13.88 1.67
C LEU A 104 -10.58 13.01 2.38
N VAL A 105 -10.91 12.41 3.52
CA VAL A 105 -10.02 11.46 4.21
C VAL A 105 -9.78 10.22 3.35
N TYR A 106 -10.80 9.73 2.65
CA TYR A 106 -10.65 8.64 1.69
C TYR A 106 -9.72 9.04 0.54
N ASP A 107 -9.87 10.23 -0.03
CA ASP A 107 -9.02 10.74 -1.11
C ASP A 107 -7.57 10.91 -0.64
N PHE A 108 -7.34 11.40 0.57
CA PHE A 108 -6.00 11.47 1.18
C PHE A 108 -5.37 10.08 1.31
N ASN A 109 -6.15 9.09 1.73
CA ASN A 109 -5.71 7.70 1.80
C ASN A 109 -5.27 7.16 0.42
N GLU A 110 -6.03 7.45 -0.64
CA GLU A 110 -5.67 7.01 -1.99
C GLU A 110 -4.47 7.77 -2.56
N ILE A 111 -4.36 9.10 -2.32
CA ILE A 111 -3.17 9.89 -2.70
C ILE A 111 -1.91 9.26 -2.14
N ASP A 112 -1.93 8.86 -0.86
CA ASP A 112 -0.78 8.25 -0.20
C ASP A 112 -0.51 6.83 -0.68
N ARG A 113 -1.56 6.02 -0.79
CA ARG A 113 -1.48 4.62 -1.22
C ARG A 113 -0.92 4.46 -2.62
N TYR A 114 -1.28 5.40 -3.51
CA TYR A 114 -0.78 5.43 -4.89
C TYR A 114 0.47 6.29 -5.08
N LEU A 115 1.06 6.80 -3.98
CA LEU A 115 2.26 7.64 -3.98
C LEU A 115 2.15 8.85 -4.92
N ILE A 116 0.94 9.42 -5.02
CA ILE A 116 0.71 10.61 -5.84
C ILE A 116 1.47 11.76 -5.20
N ASP A 117 2.18 12.56 -6.02
CA ASP A 117 2.77 13.80 -5.57
C ASP A 117 1.64 14.80 -5.28
N ALA A 118 1.44 15.08 -3.99
CA ALA A 118 0.28 15.83 -3.51
C ALA A 118 0.33 17.30 -3.94
N GLU A 119 1.50 17.92 -3.97
CA GLU A 119 1.63 19.36 -4.29
C GLU A 119 1.22 19.69 -5.74
N PRO A 120 1.79 19.07 -6.79
CA PRO A 120 1.33 19.30 -8.15
C PRO A 120 -0.10 18.81 -8.38
N PHE A 121 -0.54 17.74 -7.70
CA PHE A 121 -1.90 17.24 -7.81
C PHE A 121 -2.94 18.26 -7.31
N PHE A 122 -2.78 18.78 -6.11
CA PHE A 122 -3.69 19.80 -5.56
C PHE A 122 -3.61 21.11 -6.34
N SER A 123 -2.42 21.52 -6.79
CA SER A 123 -2.25 22.69 -7.63
C SER A 123 -3.00 22.57 -8.97
N TYR A 124 -3.01 21.37 -9.55
CA TYR A 124 -3.77 21.08 -10.77
C TYR A 124 -5.28 21.13 -10.53
N LEU A 125 -5.76 20.55 -9.43
CA LEU A 125 -7.18 20.59 -9.06
C LEU A 125 -7.67 22.03 -8.82
N SER A 126 -6.92 22.86 -8.10
CA SER A 126 -7.25 24.29 -7.91
C SER A 126 -7.40 25.02 -9.24
N ARG A 127 -6.48 24.82 -10.19
CA ARG A 127 -6.56 25.47 -11.52
C ARG A 127 -7.79 25.02 -12.33
N ILE A 128 -8.18 23.75 -12.25
CA ILE A 128 -9.41 23.27 -12.91
C ILE A 128 -10.64 23.96 -12.33
N GLN A 129 -10.68 24.10 -11.00
CA GLN A 129 -11.79 24.77 -10.33
C GLN A 129 -11.86 26.25 -10.71
N ASP A 130 -10.73 26.95 -10.78
CA ASP A 130 -10.66 28.33 -11.27
C ASP A 130 -11.22 28.47 -12.70
N ILE A 131 -10.86 27.57 -13.62
CA ILE A 131 -11.34 27.58 -15.01
C ILE A 131 -12.86 27.30 -15.07
N ASN A 132 -13.36 26.34 -14.29
CA ASN A 132 -14.78 26.04 -14.25
C ASN A 132 -15.61 27.22 -13.73
N HIS A 133 -15.05 28.03 -12.81
CA HIS A 133 -15.70 29.24 -12.34
C HIS A 133 -15.75 30.37 -13.37
N TRP A 134 -14.74 30.53 -14.20
CA TRP A 134 -14.75 31.52 -15.28
C TRP A 134 -15.84 31.24 -16.32
N ALA A 135 -16.28 29.98 -16.42
CA ALA A 135 -17.37 29.57 -17.32
C ALA A 135 -18.78 29.83 -16.76
N LEU A 136 -18.93 30.10 -15.48
CA LEU A 136 -20.20 30.34 -14.79
C LEU A 136 -20.40 31.86 -14.63
N SER A 137 -21.00 32.48 -15.60
CA SER A 137 -21.24 33.94 -15.69
C SER A 137 -22.39 34.49 -14.78
N ASP A 138 -22.56 33.97 -13.57
CA ASP A 138 -23.63 34.41 -12.67
C ASP A 138 -23.05 34.94 -11.33
N PRO A 139 -23.46 36.13 -10.84
CA PRO A 139 -22.84 36.84 -9.74
C PRO A 139 -23.30 36.36 -8.35
N GLN A 140 -23.15 35.09 -8.03
CA GLN A 140 -23.22 34.62 -6.63
C GLN A 140 -21.82 34.64 -5.99
N THR A 141 -21.25 35.82 -5.88
CA THR A 141 -19.88 36.10 -5.49
C THR A 141 -19.47 35.43 -4.16
N ASN A 142 -20.35 35.40 -3.18
CA ASN A 142 -20.01 34.90 -1.83
C ASN A 142 -19.92 33.35 -1.72
N LEU A 143 -20.77 32.63 -2.47
CA LEU A 143 -20.74 31.16 -2.48
C LEU A 143 -19.52 30.64 -3.25
N ILE A 144 -19.14 31.32 -4.30
CA ILE A 144 -18.00 31.03 -5.14
C ILE A 144 -16.70 31.26 -4.37
N GLU A 145 -16.58 32.39 -3.66
CA GLU A 145 -15.41 32.69 -2.82
C GLU A 145 -15.21 31.65 -1.73
N LYS A 146 -16.28 31.22 -1.05
CA LYS A 146 -16.19 30.14 -0.05
C LYS A 146 -15.75 28.81 -0.65
N TYR A 147 -16.25 28.47 -1.82
CA TYR A 147 -15.88 27.25 -2.52
C TYR A 147 -14.40 27.25 -2.93
N LEU A 148 -13.90 28.35 -3.50
CA LEU A 148 -12.47 28.48 -3.83
C LEU A 148 -11.59 28.48 -2.59
N THR A 149 -12.01 29.13 -1.52
CA THR A 149 -11.30 29.11 -0.23
C THR A 149 -11.16 27.70 0.30
N PHE A 150 -12.24 26.91 0.25
CA PHE A 150 -12.21 25.50 0.66
C PHE A 150 -11.18 24.69 -0.14
N TRP A 151 -11.20 24.81 -1.48
CA TRP A 151 -10.24 24.07 -2.34
C TRP A 151 -8.79 24.49 -2.08
N ASN A 152 -8.54 25.74 -1.80
CA ASN A 152 -7.20 26.25 -1.47
C ASN A 152 -6.72 25.79 -0.07
N LEU A 153 -7.62 25.40 0.81
CA LEU A 153 -7.27 24.85 2.13
C LEU A 153 -6.97 23.35 2.12
N ILE A 154 -7.43 22.61 1.12
CA ILE A 154 -7.24 21.14 1.06
C ILE A 154 -5.77 20.72 1.18
N PRO A 155 -4.80 21.32 0.47
CA PRO A 155 -3.39 20.98 0.63
C PRO A 155 -2.90 21.17 2.08
N LYS A 156 -3.35 22.23 2.72
CA LYS A 156 -2.98 22.55 4.10
C LYS A 156 -3.63 21.57 5.10
N TYR A 157 -4.88 21.18 4.88
CA TYR A 157 -5.53 20.10 5.64
C TYR A 157 -4.75 18.80 5.54
N TYR A 158 -4.40 18.40 4.33
CA TYR A 158 -3.62 17.19 4.08
C TYR A 158 -2.27 17.20 4.81
N GLN A 159 -1.48 18.27 4.66
CA GLN A 159 -0.15 18.39 5.28
C GLN A 159 -0.24 18.38 6.82
N LEU A 160 -1.13 19.20 7.40
CA LEU A 160 -1.23 19.30 8.85
C LEU A 160 -1.82 18.03 9.46
N PHE A 161 -2.76 17.39 8.78
CA PHE A 161 -3.32 16.10 9.22
C PHE A 161 -2.26 15.01 9.29
N GLN A 162 -1.45 14.86 8.25
CA GLN A 162 -0.33 13.93 8.28
C GLN A 162 0.68 14.26 9.37
N GLN A 163 1.05 15.54 9.50
CA GLN A 163 2.00 15.98 10.52
C GLN A 163 1.52 15.61 11.92
N GLN A 164 0.28 15.95 12.29
CA GLN A 164 -0.26 15.65 13.61
C GLN A 164 -0.34 14.15 13.88
N LEU A 165 -0.68 13.34 12.89
CA LEU A 165 -0.69 11.88 13.03
C LEU A 165 0.72 11.35 13.29
N LEU A 166 1.69 11.76 12.49
CA LEU A 166 3.08 11.30 12.62
C LEU A 166 3.74 11.75 13.93
N GLU A 167 3.43 12.94 14.44
CA GLU A 167 3.88 13.42 15.76
C GLU A 167 3.36 12.54 16.90
N ASN A 168 2.20 11.91 16.74
CA ASN A 168 1.63 10.96 17.70
C ASN A 168 2.03 9.50 17.43
N ASN A 169 2.91 9.23 16.47
CA ASN A 169 3.26 7.89 15.97
C ASN A 169 2.05 7.10 15.43
N GLU A 170 1.13 7.78 14.81
CA GLU A 170 -0.08 7.24 14.22
C GLU A 170 -0.13 7.50 12.72
N ALA A 171 -0.92 6.71 12.00
CA ALA A 171 -1.21 6.95 10.59
C ALA A 171 -2.48 6.23 10.15
N TYR A 172 -3.22 6.78 9.19
CA TYR A 172 -4.20 6.03 8.41
C TYR A 172 -3.48 5.12 7.40
N GLN A 173 -4.20 4.14 6.87
CA GLN A 173 -3.61 3.07 6.06
C GLN A 173 -2.72 3.59 4.91
N GLY A 174 -3.20 4.51 4.07
CA GLY A 174 -2.42 5.02 2.94
C GLY A 174 -1.13 5.72 3.37
N LEU A 175 -1.18 6.54 4.43
CA LEU A 175 0.01 7.17 4.99
C LEU A 175 1.02 6.15 5.50
N MET A 176 0.56 5.06 6.14
CA MET A 176 1.41 3.94 6.52
C MET A 176 2.16 3.36 5.31
N TYR A 177 1.45 3.14 4.20
CA TYR A 177 2.02 2.61 2.96
C TYR A 177 3.06 3.56 2.35
N ARG A 178 2.77 4.87 2.31
CA ARG A 178 3.72 5.90 1.86
C ARG A 178 5.00 5.88 2.68
N ILE A 179 4.88 5.99 4.01
CA ILE A 179 6.02 6.01 4.93
C ILE A 179 6.83 4.71 4.85
N ALA A 180 6.16 3.55 4.74
CA ALA A 180 6.85 2.27 4.53
C ALA A 180 7.67 2.27 3.24
N SER A 181 7.11 2.79 2.14
CA SER A 181 7.80 2.88 0.85
C SER A 181 9.04 3.79 0.87
N GLU A 182 9.09 4.75 1.79
CA GLU A 182 10.23 5.64 2.01
C GLU A 182 11.29 4.98 2.92
N LYS A 183 10.85 4.21 3.91
CA LYS A 183 11.72 3.56 4.91
C LYS A 183 12.25 2.19 4.50
N ILE A 184 11.72 1.57 3.44
CA ILE A 184 12.06 0.18 3.09
C ILE A 184 13.56 -0.06 2.92
N SER A 185 14.28 0.82 2.25
CA SER A 185 15.73 0.65 2.02
C SER A 185 16.53 0.65 3.33
N SER A 186 16.21 1.52 4.28
CA SER A 186 16.86 1.56 5.59
C SER A 186 16.50 0.34 6.45
N TYR A 187 15.23 -0.12 6.37
CA TYR A 187 14.79 -1.36 7.01
C TYR A 187 15.58 -2.57 6.49
N LEU A 188 15.70 -2.72 5.16
CA LEU A 188 16.45 -3.82 4.55
C LEU A 188 17.95 -3.78 4.84
N ALA A 189 18.55 -2.59 4.97
CA ALA A 189 19.94 -2.42 5.34
C ALA A 189 20.22 -2.93 6.77
N SER A 190 19.28 -2.75 7.68
CA SER A 190 19.40 -3.21 9.08
C SER A 190 18.93 -4.66 9.31
N ASN A 191 18.21 -5.26 8.33
CA ASN A 191 17.62 -6.58 8.45
C ASN A 191 18.39 -7.61 7.60
N GLN A 192 18.74 -8.74 8.19
CA GLN A 192 19.45 -9.86 7.52
C GLN A 192 18.51 -10.98 7.05
N GLU A 193 17.21 -10.87 7.30
CA GLU A 193 16.22 -11.87 6.90
C GLU A 193 15.97 -11.83 5.38
N LYS A 194 15.64 -13.00 4.83
CA LYS A 194 15.11 -13.11 3.46
C LYS A 194 13.59 -12.92 3.48
N HIS A 195 13.09 -12.15 2.55
CA HIS A 195 11.67 -11.86 2.42
C HIS A 195 11.06 -12.68 1.28
N ILE A 196 10.05 -13.48 1.57
CA ILE A 196 9.34 -14.30 0.58
C ILE A 196 7.92 -13.74 0.42
N LEU A 197 7.65 -13.21 -0.76
CA LEU A 197 6.37 -12.62 -1.14
C LEU A 197 5.53 -13.68 -1.84
N LEU A 198 4.32 -13.98 -1.35
CA LEU A 198 3.49 -15.09 -1.82
C LEU A 198 2.07 -14.69 -2.16
N GLY A 199 1.60 -15.08 -3.36
CA GLY A 199 0.19 -15.07 -3.73
C GLY A 199 -0.41 -13.68 -3.92
N PHE A 200 0.38 -12.73 -4.37
CA PHE A 200 -0.07 -11.39 -4.76
C PHE A 200 -0.57 -11.38 -6.21
N ASN A 201 -1.41 -10.39 -6.54
CA ASN A 201 -1.86 -10.14 -7.91
C ASN A 201 -1.85 -8.63 -8.21
N ALA A 202 -2.95 -7.92 -7.96
CA ALA A 202 -2.99 -6.47 -8.10
C ALA A 202 -2.31 -5.78 -6.90
N LEU A 203 -1.38 -4.89 -7.18
CA LEU A 203 -0.64 -4.13 -6.18
C LEU A 203 -0.87 -2.64 -6.40
N ASN A 204 -1.07 -1.88 -5.32
CA ASN A 204 -1.01 -0.42 -5.37
C ASN A 204 0.45 0.06 -5.57
N ASN A 205 0.64 1.36 -5.84
CA ASN A 205 1.98 1.87 -6.15
C ASN A 205 2.97 1.76 -4.98
N ALA A 206 2.49 1.91 -3.74
CA ALA A 206 3.34 1.76 -2.57
C ALA A 206 3.80 0.29 -2.39
N GLU A 207 2.89 -0.68 -2.56
CA GLU A 207 3.24 -2.11 -2.55
C GLU A 207 4.22 -2.46 -3.66
N GLN A 208 4.00 -1.95 -4.88
CA GLN A 208 4.93 -2.16 -5.99
C GLN A 208 6.33 -1.65 -5.63
N LYS A 209 6.45 -0.44 -5.10
CA LYS A 209 7.74 0.13 -4.70
C LYS A 209 8.41 -0.69 -3.59
N LEU A 210 7.65 -1.12 -2.57
CA LEU A 210 8.15 -1.99 -1.50
C LEU A 210 8.72 -3.30 -2.07
N PHE A 211 7.96 -3.98 -2.91
CA PHE A 211 8.34 -5.29 -3.44
C PHE A 211 9.50 -5.20 -4.43
N GLN A 212 9.50 -4.21 -5.32
CA GLN A 212 10.63 -3.96 -6.21
C GLN A 212 11.91 -3.72 -5.41
N THR A 213 11.87 -2.88 -4.38
CA THR A 213 13.05 -2.60 -3.55
C THR A 213 13.59 -3.86 -2.86
N ILE A 214 12.71 -4.76 -2.37
CA ILE A 214 13.12 -6.04 -1.79
C ILE A 214 13.83 -6.92 -2.81
N LEU A 215 13.31 -6.98 -4.04
CA LEU A 215 13.85 -7.81 -5.12
C LEU A 215 15.18 -7.25 -5.65
N GLU A 216 15.25 -5.96 -5.95
CA GLU A 216 16.43 -5.26 -6.48
C GLU A 216 17.61 -5.27 -5.50
N GLN A 217 17.34 -5.20 -4.19
CA GLN A 217 18.39 -5.35 -3.17
C GLN A 217 18.75 -6.82 -2.86
N HIS A 218 18.22 -7.77 -3.64
CA HIS A 218 18.44 -9.22 -3.45
C HIS A 218 18.11 -9.73 -2.03
N LYS A 219 17.14 -9.05 -1.36
CA LYS A 219 16.70 -9.39 0.00
C LYS A 219 15.50 -10.34 0.03
N GLY A 220 14.98 -10.76 -1.14
CA GLY A 220 13.82 -11.63 -1.19
C GLY A 220 13.54 -12.22 -2.56
N HIS A 221 12.43 -12.96 -2.61
CA HIS A 221 11.84 -13.52 -3.83
C HIS A 221 10.33 -13.33 -3.80
N ILE A 222 9.73 -13.26 -4.99
CA ILE A 222 8.28 -13.23 -5.16
C ILE A 222 7.81 -14.45 -5.95
N PHE A 223 6.75 -15.10 -5.46
CA PHE A 223 6.09 -16.21 -6.11
C PHE A 223 4.65 -15.79 -6.45
N TRP A 224 4.35 -15.83 -7.73
CA TRP A 224 3.04 -15.49 -8.27
C TRP A 224 2.19 -16.74 -8.41
N ASP A 225 0.93 -16.66 -7.93
CA ASP A 225 -0.04 -17.73 -8.16
C ASP A 225 -0.71 -17.52 -9.52
N ILE A 226 -0.09 -18.01 -10.55
CA ILE A 226 -0.55 -17.87 -11.94
C ILE A 226 -0.31 -19.15 -12.76
N ASP A 227 -1.33 -19.57 -13.48
CA ASP A 227 -1.23 -20.70 -14.41
C ASP A 227 -0.61 -20.25 -15.75
N GLU A 228 0.18 -21.14 -16.34
CA GLU A 228 0.89 -20.89 -17.60
C GLU A 228 -0.05 -20.55 -18.75
N ALA A 229 -1.21 -21.23 -18.83
CA ALA A 229 -2.19 -20.98 -19.89
C ALA A 229 -2.73 -19.55 -19.83
N PHE A 230 -3.02 -19.04 -18.63
CA PHE A 230 -3.49 -17.65 -18.44
C PHE A 230 -2.36 -16.63 -18.58
N TYR A 231 -1.14 -16.97 -18.20
CA TYR A 231 0.00 -16.07 -18.33
C TYR A 231 0.37 -15.83 -19.78
N ASN A 232 0.33 -16.87 -20.61
CA ASN A 232 0.67 -16.80 -22.03
C ASN A 232 -0.46 -16.22 -22.90
N ASP A 233 -1.69 -16.19 -22.42
CA ASP A 233 -2.81 -15.56 -23.12
C ASP A 233 -2.83 -14.05 -22.87
N ASN A 234 -2.43 -13.28 -23.88
CA ASN A 234 -2.38 -11.81 -23.81
C ASN A 234 -3.75 -11.13 -23.66
N TYR A 235 -4.83 -11.83 -23.95
CA TYR A 235 -6.20 -11.32 -23.86
C TYR A 235 -6.88 -11.69 -22.56
N HIS A 236 -6.34 -12.66 -21.81
CA HIS A 236 -6.91 -13.07 -20.54
C HIS A 236 -6.51 -12.12 -19.40
N GLU A 237 -7.51 -11.61 -18.67
CA GLU A 237 -7.30 -10.58 -17.63
C GLU A 237 -6.65 -11.11 -16.35
N ALA A 238 -6.73 -12.41 -16.06
CA ALA A 238 -6.22 -13.01 -14.81
C ALA A 238 -4.73 -12.72 -14.56
N SER A 239 -3.93 -12.58 -15.62
CA SER A 239 -2.49 -12.30 -15.52
C SER A 239 -2.10 -10.87 -15.92
N LEU A 240 -3.06 -9.99 -16.15
CA LEU A 240 -2.83 -8.61 -16.62
C LEU A 240 -1.81 -7.86 -15.75
N PHE A 241 -1.99 -7.86 -14.45
CA PHE A 241 -1.08 -7.17 -13.54
C PHE A 241 0.32 -7.80 -13.55
N ILE A 242 0.41 -9.13 -13.49
CA ILE A 242 1.69 -9.85 -13.45
C ILE A 242 2.47 -9.63 -14.75
N ARG A 243 1.80 -9.66 -15.93
CA ARG A 243 2.43 -9.29 -17.20
C ARG A 243 2.93 -7.84 -17.22
N ASN A 244 2.16 -6.91 -16.65
CA ASN A 244 2.57 -5.53 -16.53
C ASN A 244 3.81 -5.37 -15.62
N TYR A 245 3.88 -6.10 -14.50
CA TYR A 245 5.07 -6.09 -13.63
C TYR A 245 6.28 -6.67 -14.38
N LYS A 246 6.12 -7.79 -15.11
CA LYS A 246 7.20 -8.37 -15.93
C LYS A 246 7.75 -7.36 -16.94
N LYS A 247 6.88 -6.56 -17.52
CA LYS A 247 7.27 -5.56 -18.52
C LYS A 247 7.94 -4.33 -17.90
N ASN A 248 7.47 -3.87 -16.74
CA ASN A 248 7.77 -2.55 -16.23
C ASN A 248 8.77 -2.54 -15.05
N TRP A 249 8.93 -3.65 -14.33
CA TRP A 249 9.85 -3.70 -13.19
C TRP A 249 11.28 -3.95 -13.66
N GLU A 250 12.21 -3.13 -13.18
CA GLU A 250 13.64 -3.24 -13.51
C GLU A 250 14.21 -4.60 -13.16
N PHE A 251 13.81 -5.17 -12.03
CA PHE A 251 14.17 -6.53 -11.61
C PHE A 251 13.97 -7.58 -12.71
N TYR A 252 12.91 -7.49 -13.50
CA TYR A 252 12.58 -8.44 -14.57
C TYR A 252 13.25 -8.14 -15.92
N GLN A 253 14.05 -7.08 -16.01
CA GLN A 253 14.84 -6.82 -17.23
C GLN A 253 16.09 -7.71 -17.28
N ASP A 254 16.52 -8.28 -16.14
CA ASP A 254 17.53 -9.33 -16.11
C ASP A 254 16.90 -10.66 -16.56
N GLU A 255 17.50 -11.30 -17.57
CA GLU A 255 17.04 -12.57 -18.15
C GLU A 255 17.02 -13.73 -17.14
N ASN A 256 17.82 -13.64 -16.07
CA ASN A 256 17.84 -14.62 -14.99
C ASN A 256 16.60 -14.55 -14.07
N ASN A 257 15.86 -13.46 -14.12
CA ASN A 257 14.68 -13.23 -13.30
C ASN A 257 13.38 -13.53 -14.07
N ALA A 258 13.06 -14.80 -14.17
CA ALA A 258 11.81 -15.23 -14.82
C ALA A 258 10.64 -15.31 -13.84
N ILE A 259 9.43 -15.09 -14.33
CA ILE A 259 8.20 -15.42 -13.60
C ILE A 259 7.98 -16.93 -13.73
N THR A 260 7.88 -17.61 -12.59
CA THR A 260 7.55 -19.02 -12.54
C THR A 260 6.03 -19.19 -12.58
N THR A 261 5.54 -19.95 -13.53
CA THR A 261 4.12 -20.29 -13.67
C THR A 261 3.89 -21.74 -13.24
N SER A 262 2.67 -22.06 -12.82
CA SER A 262 2.22 -23.44 -12.62
C SER A 262 1.56 -23.97 -13.90
N SER A 263 1.51 -25.29 -14.07
CA SER A 263 0.83 -25.95 -15.19
C SER A 263 -0.24 -26.91 -14.67
N ASN A 264 -1.20 -26.37 -13.93
CA ASN A 264 -2.22 -27.16 -13.25
C ASN A 264 -3.53 -27.28 -14.04
N TYR A 265 -3.64 -26.66 -15.23
CA TYR A 265 -4.80 -26.72 -16.13
C TYR A 265 -4.44 -27.28 -17.49
#